data_feea79bcae64fe3b693a017def01e035
#
_entry.id   feea79bcae64fe3b693a017def01e035
#
_cell.length_a   1.000
_cell.length_b   1.000
_cell.length_c   1.000
_cell.angle_alpha   90.00
_cell.angle_beta   90.00
_cell.angle_gamma   90.00
#
_symmetry.space_group_name_H-M   'P 1'
#
loop_
_entity.id
_entity.type
_entity.pdbx_description
1 polymer ?
#
loop_
_entity_poly.entity_id
_entity_poly.type
_entity_poly.pdbx_seq_one_letter_code
_entity_poly.pdbx_strand_id
1 'polypeptide(L)'
;MAAPAVEAAPASNTPRDRFTFENFVCGPANEFAYAVAQRVASWADGHFNPVVIHGPYGFGKTHLLCAMAREAMAAAPHRKVVYLNSERFLSGFVRAAMERQLGPFKEQLRSADLLIVDDVHFIGGKQSTQEELFHTLSALMEDGRRVVFSADRPPAQLTEFDAHLRSHLSAGLVCGIEPADRALRLGILERKLDLLRRQFGFTGQLRREVLEFLADRFTDNVRELEGALNTLVVRSGSGVAAVTIDEAHQLLRPHLRGGEKRITVDDIQKATAEYYRLKQSDLLSERRTRALARPRQAAMWLTKQLTTRSLPDIGRRFGGRDHTTVLHAVRRIEELRSGDPQLSQDLEILLRKLRG
;
A
#
# COMPACT_ATOMS: atom_id res chain seq x y z
N MET A 1 -28.19 17.65 41.03
CA MET A 1 -27.41 18.14 39.88
C MET A 1 -26.94 16.90 39.10
N ALA A 2 -27.57 16.62 37.99
CA ALA A 2 -27.13 15.54 37.10
C ALA A 2 -25.86 15.99 36.37
N ALA A 3 -24.81 15.19 36.41
CA ALA A 3 -23.62 15.43 35.63
C ALA A 3 -23.98 15.45 34.15
N PRO A 4 -23.38 16.34 33.34
CA PRO A 4 -23.64 16.36 31.91
C PRO A 4 -23.21 15.01 31.33
N ALA A 5 -24.13 14.37 30.58
CA ALA A 5 -23.80 13.18 29.80
C ALA A 5 -22.66 13.54 28.87
N VAL A 6 -21.49 12.96 29.10
CA VAL A 6 -20.36 13.05 28.18
C VAL A 6 -20.81 12.31 26.93
N GLU A 7 -21.12 13.07 25.90
CA GLU A 7 -21.42 12.56 24.57
C GLU A 7 -20.25 11.70 24.11
N ALA A 8 -20.41 10.38 24.18
CA ALA A 8 -19.39 9.46 23.72
C ALA A 8 -19.10 9.81 22.26
N ALA A 9 -17.86 10.18 21.95
CA ALA A 9 -17.47 10.54 20.60
C ALA A 9 -17.93 9.45 19.63
N PRO A 10 -18.55 9.82 18.49
CA PRO A 10 -19.18 8.85 17.59
C PRO A 10 -18.18 7.78 17.20
N ALA A 11 -18.49 6.52 17.42
CA ALA A 11 -17.65 5.40 17.01
C ALA A 11 -17.50 5.33 15.49
N SER A 12 -18.37 6.01 14.74
CA SER A 12 -18.35 6.03 13.27
C SER A 12 -17.55 7.21 12.73
N ASN A 13 -16.70 6.94 11.72
CA ASN A 13 -16.11 7.99 10.90
C ASN A 13 -17.13 8.49 9.90
N THR A 14 -17.15 9.79 9.60
CA THR A 14 -17.88 10.29 8.46
C THR A 14 -17.15 9.87 7.18
N PRO A 15 -17.81 9.15 6.25
CA PRO A 15 -17.19 8.82 4.97
C PRO A 15 -16.81 10.11 4.22
N ARG A 16 -15.62 10.11 3.60
CA ARG A 16 -15.12 11.29 2.88
C ARG A 16 -16.01 11.57 1.66
N ASP A 17 -16.54 12.81 1.54
CA ASP A 17 -17.48 13.20 0.49
C ASP A 17 -16.99 12.96 -0.94
N ARG A 18 -15.70 13.06 -1.18
CA ARG A 18 -15.08 12.82 -2.48
C ARG A 18 -15.00 11.34 -2.89
N PHE A 19 -15.20 10.41 -1.95
CA PHE A 19 -15.09 8.97 -2.19
C PHE A 19 -16.48 8.40 -2.47
N THR A 20 -16.87 8.35 -3.72
CA THR A 20 -18.13 7.83 -4.24
C THR A 20 -17.87 6.76 -5.28
N PHE A 21 -18.85 5.90 -5.56
CA PHE A 21 -18.77 4.94 -6.67
C PHE A 21 -18.62 5.65 -8.02
N GLU A 22 -19.26 6.81 -8.20
CA GLU A 22 -19.13 7.62 -9.40
C GLU A 22 -17.68 8.07 -9.66
N ASN A 23 -16.95 8.39 -8.58
CA ASN A 23 -15.57 8.86 -8.67
C ASN A 23 -14.54 7.73 -8.68
N PHE A 24 -14.97 6.50 -8.43
CA PHE A 24 -14.12 5.33 -8.49
C PHE A 24 -13.97 4.84 -9.93
N VAL A 25 -12.75 4.71 -10.42
CA VAL A 25 -12.50 4.19 -11.76
C VAL A 25 -12.38 2.67 -11.68
N CYS A 26 -13.32 1.99 -12.35
CA CYS A 26 -13.38 0.54 -12.41
C CYS A 26 -12.56 0.01 -13.61
N GLY A 27 -11.86 -1.09 -13.42
CA GLY A 27 -11.10 -1.81 -14.43
C GLY A 27 -10.80 -3.24 -14.00
N PRO A 28 -10.14 -4.06 -14.83
CA PRO A 28 -9.90 -5.49 -14.54
C PRO A 28 -9.25 -5.74 -13.18
N ALA A 29 -8.39 -4.82 -12.71
CA ALA A 29 -7.66 -4.94 -11.46
C ALA A 29 -8.54 -4.79 -10.20
N ASN A 30 -9.74 -4.23 -10.31
CA ASN A 30 -10.59 -3.90 -9.16
C ASN A 30 -12.10 -4.17 -9.39
N GLU A 31 -12.50 -4.63 -10.58
CA GLU A 31 -13.90 -4.82 -10.95
C GLU A 31 -14.65 -5.78 -10.01
N PHE A 32 -14.00 -6.86 -9.56
CA PHE A 32 -14.62 -7.81 -8.66
C PHE A 32 -14.89 -7.17 -7.29
N ALA A 33 -13.91 -6.49 -6.71
CA ALA A 33 -14.09 -5.78 -5.44
C ALA A 33 -15.14 -4.65 -5.56
N TYR A 34 -15.18 -3.96 -6.71
CA TYR A 34 -16.17 -2.93 -7.01
C TYR A 34 -17.60 -3.50 -7.07
N ALA A 35 -17.80 -4.60 -7.81
CA ALA A 35 -19.11 -5.25 -7.91
C ALA A 35 -19.61 -5.76 -6.54
N VAL A 36 -18.72 -6.35 -5.74
CA VAL A 36 -19.05 -6.78 -4.37
C VAL A 36 -19.43 -5.59 -3.49
N ALA A 37 -18.68 -4.49 -3.57
CA ALA A 37 -18.96 -3.28 -2.81
C ALA A 37 -20.34 -2.69 -3.15
N GLN A 38 -20.70 -2.64 -4.43
CA GLN A 38 -22.04 -2.19 -4.89
C GLN A 38 -23.14 -3.12 -4.37
N ARG A 39 -22.93 -4.44 -4.41
CA ARG A 39 -23.88 -5.42 -3.91
C ARG A 39 -24.13 -5.29 -2.40
N VAL A 40 -23.08 -5.05 -1.63
CA VAL A 40 -23.22 -4.77 -0.18
C VAL A 40 -23.98 -3.47 0.04
N ALA A 41 -23.62 -2.42 -0.67
CA ALA A 41 -24.21 -1.09 -0.52
C ALA A 41 -25.70 -1.04 -0.89
N SER A 42 -26.13 -1.79 -1.90
CA SER A 42 -27.53 -1.87 -2.34
C SER A 42 -28.43 -2.72 -1.42
N TRP A 43 -27.88 -3.26 -0.34
CA TRP A 43 -28.59 -4.17 0.56
C TRP A 43 -29.15 -5.44 -0.13
N ALA A 44 -28.66 -5.79 -1.31
CA ALA A 44 -28.97 -7.05 -1.96
C ALA A 44 -28.54 -8.25 -1.10
N ASP A 45 -29.12 -9.43 -1.32
CA ASP A 45 -28.93 -10.62 -0.47
C ASP A 45 -27.47 -10.88 -0.07
N GLY A 46 -27.26 -11.00 1.25
CA GLY A 46 -25.94 -11.05 1.87
C GLY A 46 -25.48 -12.47 2.20
N HIS A 47 -25.44 -13.37 1.20
CA HIS A 47 -24.95 -14.75 1.44
C HIS A 47 -23.46 -14.84 1.80
N PHE A 48 -22.69 -13.77 1.54
CA PHE A 48 -21.25 -13.73 1.82
C PHE A 48 -20.96 -12.75 2.95
N ASN A 49 -20.63 -13.27 4.11
CA ASN A 49 -20.34 -12.49 5.31
C ASN A 49 -19.28 -13.22 6.17
N PRO A 50 -18.21 -12.58 6.58
CA PRO A 50 -17.82 -11.20 6.26
C PRO A 50 -17.30 -11.02 4.81
N VAL A 51 -17.23 -9.75 4.35
CA VAL A 51 -16.51 -9.38 3.13
C VAL A 51 -15.16 -8.81 3.51
N VAL A 52 -14.08 -9.28 2.87
CA VAL A 52 -12.73 -8.76 3.08
C VAL A 52 -12.17 -8.24 1.75
N ILE A 53 -11.93 -6.93 1.67
CA ILE A 53 -11.29 -6.29 0.51
C ILE A 53 -9.82 -6.08 0.83
N HIS A 54 -8.92 -6.74 0.10
CA HIS A 54 -7.49 -6.64 0.37
C HIS A 54 -6.69 -6.12 -0.83
N GLY A 55 -5.50 -5.63 -0.55
CA GLY A 55 -4.55 -5.15 -1.54
C GLY A 55 -3.57 -4.16 -0.94
N PRO A 56 -2.43 -3.91 -1.58
CA PRO A 56 -1.41 -2.99 -1.10
C PRO A 56 -1.91 -1.58 -0.79
N TYR A 57 -1.07 -0.77 -0.15
CA TYR A 57 -1.40 0.62 0.15
C TYR A 57 -1.59 1.44 -1.13
N GLY A 58 -2.60 2.33 -1.11
CA GLY A 58 -2.86 3.23 -2.22
C GLY A 58 -3.67 2.64 -3.37
N PHE A 59 -4.19 1.40 -3.26
CA PHE A 59 -4.97 0.74 -4.32
C PHE A 59 -6.48 1.06 -4.30
N GLY A 60 -6.91 2.00 -3.49
CA GLY A 60 -8.31 2.48 -3.49
C GLY A 60 -9.24 1.77 -2.51
N LYS A 61 -8.77 0.88 -1.60
CA LYS A 61 -9.62 0.20 -0.60
C LYS A 61 -10.49 1.16 0.19
N THR A 62 -9.88 2.15 0.84
CA THR A 62 -10.59 3.19 1.61
C THR A 62 -11.61 3.95 0.77
N HIS A 63 -11.31 4.24 -0.51
CA HIS A 63 -12.26 4.87 -1.42
C HIS A 63 -13.49 3.98 -1.59
N LEU A 64 -13.28 2.70 -1.88
CA LEU A 64 -14.34 1.74 -2.11
C LEU A 64 -15.21 1.53 -0.86
N LEU A 65 -14.60 1.43 0.33
CA LEU A 65 -15.32 1.31 1.60
C LEU A 65 -16.13 2.57 1.93
N CYS A 66 -15.58 3.75 1.71
CA CYS A 66 -16.32 5.01 1.89
C CYS A 66 -17.49 5.13 0.90
N ALA A 67 -17.28 4.77 -0.37
CA ALA A 67 -18.35 4.75 -1.37
C ALA A 67 -19.48 3.79 -0.97
N MET A 68 -19.11 2.60 -0.51
CA MET A 68 -20.05 1.58 0.02
C MET A 68 -20.86 2.12 1.19
N ALA A 69 -20.20 2.73 2.19
CA ALA A 69 -20.88 3.28 3.36
C ALA A 69 -21.89 4.36 2.97
N ARG A 70 -21.50 5.29 2.10
CA ARG A 70 -22.37 6.38 1.63
C ARG A 70 -23.59 5.87 0.88
N GLU A 71 -23.36 4.97 -0.06
CA GLU A 71 -24.47 4.39 -0.86
C GLU A 71 -25.40 3.57 0.02
N ALA A 72 -24.88 2.79 0.96
CA ALA A 72 -25.67 2.01 1.91
C ALA A 72 -26.56 2.91 2.80
N MET A 73 -26.00 4.04 3.28
CA MET A 73 -26.76 5.04 4.05
C MET A 73 -27.85 5.71 3.19
N ALA A 74 -27.55 5.99 1.93
CA ALA A 74 -28.52 6.60 1.01
C ALA A 74 -29.63 5.64 0.60
N ALA A 75 -29.30 4.38 0.32
CA ALA A 75 -30.24 3.34 -0.10
C ALA A 75 -31.22 2.92 1.01
N ALA A 76 -30.78 2.98 2.28
CA ALA A 76 -31.62 2.60 3.42
C ALA A 76 -31.33 3.50 4.65
N PRO A 77 -31.88 4.72 4.72
CA PRO A 77 -31.60 5.69 5.79
C PRO A 77 -32.00 5.22 7.19
N HIS A 78 -32.91 4.24 7.29
CA HIS A 78 -33.35 3.65 8.55
C HIS A 78 -32.38 2.60 9.12
N ARG A 79 -31.41 2.14 8.32
CA ARG A 79 -30.41 1.14 8.73
C ARG A 79 -29.17 1.83 9.28
N LYS A 80 -28.63 1.25 10.33
CA LYS A 80 -27.44 1.78 10.99
C LYS A 80 -26.17 1.28 10.31
N VAL A 81 -25.48 2.19 9.62
CA VAL A 81 -24.15 1.93 9.04
C VAL A 81 -23.09 2.52 9.95
N VAL A 82 -22.16 1.70 10.39
CA VAL A 82 -21.00 2.09 11.20
C VAL A 82 -19.74 1.91 10.36
N TYR A 83 -19.06 3.02 10.04
CA TYR A 83 -17.77 3.02 9.33
C TYR A 83 -16.68 3.55 10.25
N LEU A 84 -15.61 2.78 10.44
CA LEU A 84 -14.46 3.19 11.25
C LEU A 84 -13.16 2.59 10.70
N ASN A 85 -12.06 3.25 10.95
CA ASN A 85 -10.74 2.67 10.74
C ASN A 85 -10.27 1.93 12.00
N SER A 86 -9.32 1.02 11.84
CA SER A 86 -8.78 0.22 12.93
C SER A 86 -8.18 1.03 14.08
N GLU A 87 -7.58 2.20 13.77
CA GLU A 87 -7.01 3.09 14.77
C GLU A 87 -8.10 3.65 15.71
N ARG A 88 -9.24 4.01 15.14
CA ARG A 88 -10.40 4.50 15.90
C ARG A 88 -11.09 3.38 16.67
N PHE A 89 -11.16 2.19 16.11
CA PHE A 89 -11.63 1.00 16.84
C PHE A 89 -10.74 0.76 18.07
N LEU A 90 -9.42 0.72 17.87
CA LEU A 90 -8.45 0.50 18.95
C LEU A 90 -8.52 1.60 20.02
N SER A 91 -8.49 2.86 19.63
CA SER A 91 -8.53 3.99 20.59
C SER A 91 -9.86 4.06 21.34
N GLY A 92 -10.97 3.75 20.65
CA GLY A 92 -12.30 3.66 21.26
C GLY A 92 -12.39 2.53 22.28
N PHE A 93 -11.88 1.34 21.94
CA PHE A 93 -11.83 0.18 22.84
C PHE A 93 -10.97 0.47 24.08
N VAL A 94 -9.74 0.99 23.90
CA VAL A 94 -8.83 1.32 25.02
C VAL A 94 -9.47 2.36 25.94
N ARG A 95 -10.07 3.42 25.40
CA ARG A 95 -10.76 4.45 26.18
C ARG A 95 -11.94 3.85 26.96
N ALA A 96 -12.82 3.07 26.31
CA ALA A 96 -13.94 2.42 26.94
C ALA A 96 -13.52 1.46 28.06
N ALA A 97 -12.37 0.78 27.90
CA ALA A 97 -11.79 -0.07 28.95
C ALA A 97 -11.31 0.76 30.16
N MET A 98 -10.61 1.87 29.92
CA MET A 98 -10.13 2.77 30.98
C MET A 98 -11.29 3.43 31.75
N GLU A 99 -12.35 3.82 31.05
CA GLU A 99 -13.53 4.46 31.61
C GLU A 99 -14.55 3.45 32.18
N ARG A 100 -14.27 2.15 32.12
CA ARG A 100 -15.19 1.06 32.49
C ARG A 100 -16.54 1.10 31.75
N GLN A 101 -16.53 1.57 30.51
CA GLN A 101 -17.69 1.73 29.62
C GLN A 101 -17.64 0.79 28.40
N LEU A 102 -17.12 -0.39 28.58
CA LEU A 102 -17.07 -1.39 27.49
C LEU A 102 -18.47 -1.81 26.98
N GLY A 103 -19.49 -1.83 27.85
CA GLY A 103 -20.85 -2.16 27.47
C GLY A 103 -21.40 -1.25 26.35
N PRO A 104 -21.48 0.08 26.57
CA PRO A 104 -21.94 1.02 25.57
C PRO A 104 -21.12 0.98 24.26
N PHE A 105 -19.81 0.81 24.33
CA PHE A 105 -18.96 0.67 23.14
C PHE A 105 -19.32 -0.57 22.31
N LYS A 106 -19.49 -1.72 22.98
CA LYS A 106 -19.91 -2.97 22.34
C LYS A 106 -21.30 -2.86 21.72
N GLU A 107 -22.25 -2.30 22.47
CA GLU A 107 -23.62 -2.13 22.00
C GLU A 107 -23.69 -1.23 20.76
N GLN A 108 -22.90 -0.15 20.73
CA GLN A 108 -22.82 0.75 19.59
C GLN A 108 -22.36 0.02 18.32
N LEU A 109 -21.38 -0.88 18.42
CA LEU A 109 -20.88 -1.65 17.27
C LEU A 109 -21.87 -2.76 16.88
N ARG A 110 -22.39 -3.51 17.85
CA ARG A 110 -23.28 -4.65 17.63
C ARG A 110 -24.69 -4.24 17.15
N SER A 111 -25.08 -2.99 17.40
CA SER A 111 -26.34 -2.44 16.85
C SER A 111 -26.25 -2.02 15.36
N ALA A 112 -25.07 -2.16 14.71
CA ALA A 112 -24.92 -1.85 13.30
C ALA A 112 -25.63 -2.88 12.42
N ASP A 113 -26.34 -2.43 11.38
CA ASP A 113 -26.83 -3.28 10.29
C ASP A 113 -25.72 -3.57 9.28
N LEU A 114 -24.76 -2.64 9.16
CA LEU A 114 -23.53 -2.78 8.38
C LEU A 114 -22.37 -2.20 9.18
N LEU A 115 -21.40 -3.05 9.55
CA LEU A 115 -20.14 -2.63 10.14
C LEU A 115 -19.04 -2.67 9.09
N ILE A 116 -18.35 -1.55 8.87
CA ILE A 116 -17.20 -1.44 7.98
C ILE A 116 -15.97 -1.05 8.79
N VAL A 117 -14.93 -1.88 8.77
CA VAL A 117 -13.65 -1.64 9.46
C VAL A 117 -12.53 -1.55 8.43
N ASP A 118 -11.98 -0.33 8.27
CA ASP A 118 -10.91 -0.07 7.32
C ASP A 118 -9.52 -0.36 7.94
N ASP A 119 -8.63 -0.94 7.13
CA ASP A 119 -7.23 -1.25 7.47
C ASP A 119 -7.08 -2.13 8.73
N VAL A 120 -7.86 -3.23 8.81
CA VAL A 120 -7.91 -4.12 9.98
C VAL A 120 -6.55 -4.68 10.41
N HIS A 121 -5.58 -4.77 9.52
CA HIS A 121 -4.23 -5.25 9.82
C HIS A 121 -3.50 -4.46 10.92
N PHE A 122 -3.87 -3.20 11.20
CA PHE A 122 -3.31 -2.44 12.33
C PHE A 122 -3.73 -2.93 13.71
N ILE A 123 -4.70 -3.84 13.79
CA ILE A 123 -5.10 -4.52 15.06
C ILE A 123 -4.17 -5.71 15.33
N GLY A 124 -3.34 -6.12 14.37
CA GLY A 124 -2.38 -7.20 14.52
C GLY A 124 -1.50 -7.06 15.75
N GLY A 125 -1.25 -8.18 16.45
CA GLY A 125 -0.43 -8.22 17.69
C GLY A 125 -1.08 -7.63 18.94
N LYS A 126 -2.36 -7.15 18.89
CA LYS A 126 -3.08 -6.56 20.01
C LYS A 126 -4.18 -7.50 20.48
N GLN A 127 -3.82 -8.50 21.29
CA GLN A 127 -4.66 -9.64 21.64
C GLN A 127 -6.05 -9.25 22.14
N SER A 128 -6.16 -8.41 23.18
CA SER A 128 -7.46 -8.02 23.74
C SER A 128 -8.38 -7.32 22.73
N THR A 129 -7.78 -6.55 21.82
CA THR A 129 -8.50 -5.84 20.76
C THR A 129 -8.98 -6.82 19.68
N GLN A 130 -8.18 -7.84 19.36
CA GLN A 130 -8.56 -8.89 18.42
C GLN A 130 -9.69 -9.77 18.98
N GLU A 131 -9.64 -10.13 20.26
CA GLU A 131 -10.70 -10.84 20.95
C GLU A 131 -12.03 -10.07 20.90
N GLU A 132 -11.99 -8.75 21.20
CA GLU A 132 -13.20 -7.94 21.11
C GLU A 132 -13.74 -7.82 19.69
N LEU A 133 -12.85 -7.64 18.70
CA LEU A 133 -13.24 -7.61 17.30
C LEU A 133 -13.88 -8.95 16.89
N PHE A 134 -13.31 -10.07 17.32
CA PHE A 134 -13.83 -11.40 17.07
C PHE A 134 -15.25 -11.58 17.66
N HIS A 135 -15.45 -11.21 18.93
CA HIS A 135 -16.77 -11.28 19.57
C HIS A 135 -17.80 -10.35 18.93
N THR A 136 -17.38 -9.18 18.50
CA THR A 136 -18.26 -8.24 17.78
C THR A 136 -18.65 -8.79 16.41
N LEU A 137 -17.68 -9.34 15.67
CA LEU A 137 -17.91 -10.00 14.38
C LEU A 137 -18.87 -11.18 14.51
N SER A 138 -18.62 -12.08 15.47
CA SER A 138 -19.47 -13.26 15.69
C SER A 138 -20.92 -12.87 16.01
N ALA A 139 -21.12 -11.93 16.93
CA ALA A 139 -22.45 -11.45 17.28
C ALA A 139 -23.20 -10.83 16.09
N LEU A 140 -22.52 -10.01 15.29
CA LEU A 140 -23.13 -9.40 14.08
C LEU A 140 -23.50 -10.46 13.03
N MET A 141 -22.64 -11.47 12.85
CA MET A 141 -22.90 -12.55 11.89
C MET A 141 -24.06 -13.43 12.33
N GLU A 142 -24.15 -13.77 13.63
CA GLU A 142 -25.27 -14.52 14.22
C GLU A 142 -26.60 -13.78 14.05
N ASP A 143 -26.59 -12.44 14.17
CA ASP A 143 -27.76 -11.59 13.94
C ASP A 143 -28.05 -11.33 12.45
N GLY A 144 -27.30 -11.94 11.52
CA GLY A 144 -27.45 -11.72 10.08
C GLY A 144 -27.04 -10.33 9.61
N ARG A 145 -26.29 -9.58 10.44
CA ARG A 145 -25.77 -8.24 10.13
C ARG A 145 -24.56 -8.34 9.21
N ARG A 146 -24.33 -7.31 8.41
CA ARG A 146 -23.23 -7.28 7.42
C ARG A 146 -21.95 -6.75 8.03
N VAL A 147 -20.84 -7.39 7.71
CA VAL A 147 -19.51 -6.95 8.14
C VAL A 147 -18.55 -6.92 6.96
N VAL A 148 -17.83 -5.79 6.81
CA VAL A 148 -16.85 -5.57 5.76
C VAL A 148 -15.55 -5.11 6.37
N PHE A 149 -14.44 -5.69 5.90
CA PHE A 149 -13.09 -5.32 6.30
C PHE A 149 -12.25 -4.90 5.11
N SER A 150 -11.28 -4.02 5.33
CA SER A 150 -10.14 -3.93 4.44
C SER A 150 -8.85 -4.35 5.12
N ALA A 151 -7.91 -4.90 4.32
CA ALA A 151 -6.58 -5.28 4.78
C ALA A 151 -5.52 -4.97 3.71
N ASP A 152 -4.25 -4.95 4.09
CA ASP A 152 -3.13 -4.77 3.15
C ASP A 152 -2.80 -6.06 2.37
N ARG A 153 -3.24 -7.22 2.88
CA ARG A 153 -3.01 -8.56 2.32
C ARG A 153 -4.20 -9.49 2.63
N PRO A 154 -4.29 -10.67 1.98
CA PRO A 154 -5.36 -11.64 2.25
C PRO A 154 -5.37 -12.09 3.72
N PRO A 155 -6.54 -12.45 4.30
CA PRO A 155 -6.63 -12.91 5.69
C PRO A 155 -5.65 -14.03 6.04
N ALA A 156 -5.43 -14.99 5.13
CA ALA A 156 -4.50 -16.11 5.33
C ALA A 156 -3.05 -15.66 5.60
N GLN A 157 -2.67 -14.45 5.17
CA GLN A 157 -1.34 -13.88 5.35
C GLN A 157 -1.23 -12.92 6.54
N LEU A 158 -2.30 -12.69 7.29
CA LEU A 158 -2.31 -11.87 8.50
C LEU A 158 -1.78 -12.70 9.69
N THR A 159 -0.48 -12.97 9.69
CA THR A 159 0.17 -13.84 10.68
C THR A 159 0.13 -13.29 12.10
N GLU A 160 -0.01 -11.97 12.26
CA GLU A 160 -0.14 -11.28 13.54
C GLU A 160 -1.53 -11.41 14.16
N PHE A 161 -2.48 -12.02 13.44
CA PHE A 161 -3.83 -12.26 13.90
C PHE A 161 -3.95 -13.63 14.56
N ASP A 162 -4.82 -13.69 15.59
CA ASP A 162 -5.25 -14.94 16.17
C ASP A 162 -5.84 -15.88 15.12
N ALA A 163 -5.66 -17.20 15.30
CA ALA A 163 -6.09 -18.21 14.35
C ALA A 163 -7.62 -18.22 14.14
N HIS A 164 -8.39 -17.97 15.20
CA HIS A 164 -9.86 -17.94 15.13
C HIS A 164 -10.34 -16.74 14.33
N LEU A 165 -9.83 -15.52 14.64
CA LEU A 165 -10.20 -14.32 13.91
C LEU A 165 -9.81 -14.43 12.42
N ARG A 166 -8.60 -14.93 12.14
CA ARG A 166 -8.14 -15.19 10.78
C ARG A 166 -9.02 -16.17 10.02
N SER A 167 -9.45 -17.24 10.68
CA SER A 167 -10.37 -18.24 10.12
C SER A 167 -11.72 -17.60 9.77
N HIS A 168 -12.29 -16.82 10.69
CA HIS A 168 -13.57 -16.12 10.45
C HIS A 168 -13.47 -15.12 9.28
N LEU A 169 -12.40 -14.35 9.20
CA LEU A 169 -12.16 -13.43 8.08
C LEU A 169 -12.01 -14.18 6.74
N SER A 170 -11.46 -15.40 6.78
CA SER A 170 -11.25 -16.22 5.58
C SER A 170 -12.50 -16.99 5.16
N ALA A 171 -13.46 -17.21 6.07
CA ALA A 171 -14.69 -17.96 5.78
C ALA A 171 -15.68 -17.20 4.88
N GLY A 172 -15.56 -15.89 4.83
CA GLY A 172 -16.41 -15.02 4.00
C GLY A 172 -15.92 -14.85 2.58
N LEU A 173 -16.30 -13.74 1.95
CA LEU A 173 -15.88 -13.39 0.60
C LEU A 173 -14.62 -12.53 0.64
N VAL A 174 -13.53 -13.05 0.07
CA VAL A 174 -12.24 -12.34 0.01
C VAL A 174 -12.01 -11.80 -1.39
N CYS A 175 -11.89 -10.47 -1.52
CA CYS A 175 -11.74 -9.76 -2.79
C CYS A 175 -10.40 -9.05 -2.84
N GLY A 176 -9.56 -9.35 -3.83
CA GLY A 176 -8.31 -8.65 -4.07
C GLY A 176 -8.50 -7.41 -4.94
N ILE A 177 -7.70 -6.39 -4.68
CA ILE A 177 -7.46 -5.27 -5.61
C ILE A 177 -6.02 -5.40 -6.07
N GLU A 178 -5.84 -5.63 -7.36
CA GLU A 178 -4.55 -5.81 -8.00
C GLU A 178 -3.92 -4.46 -8.42
N PRO A 179 -2.62 -4.45 -8.79
CA PRO A 179 -1.99 -3.26 -9.35
C PRO A 179 -2.74 -2.75 -10.57
N ALA A 180 -2.99 -1.44 -10.60
CA ALA A 180 -3.65 -0.81 -11.75
C ALA A 180 -2.79 -0.96 -13.01
N ASP A 181 -3.37 -1.43 -14.10
CA ASP A 181 -2.73 -1.40 -15.40
C ASP A 181 -2.59 0.03 -15.93
N ARG A 182 -1.89 0.22 -17.05
CA ARG A 182 -1.68 1.54 -17.65
C ARG A 182 -2.99 2.26 -17.97
N ALA A 183 -3.97 1.53 -18.51
CA ALA A 183 -5.26 2.08 -18.91
C ALA A 183 -6.04 2.57 -17.69
N LEU A 184 -6.08 1.78 -16.65
CA LEU A 184 -6.74 2.15 -15.38
C LEU A 184 -6.06 3.36 -14.73
N ARG A 185 -4.71 3.42 -14.71
CA ARG A 185 -3.98 4.58 -14.18
C ARG A 185 -4.31 5.85 -14.95
N LEU A 186 -4.38 5.78 -16.29
CA LEU A 186 -4.74 6.91 -17.13
C LEU A 186 -6.17 7.39 -16.84
N GLY A 187 -7.13 6.45 -16.76
CA GLY A 187 -8.52 6.75 -16.41
C GLY A 187 -8.64 7.42 -15.03
N ILE A 188 -7.85 6.96 -14.04
CA ILE A 188 -7.80 7.58 -12.71
C ILE A 188 -7.30 9.02 -12.79
N LEU A 189 -6.25 9.29 -13.56
CA LEU A 189 -5.73 10.65 -13.77
C LEU A 189 -6.75 11.56 -14.44
N GLU A 190 -7.41 11.09 -15.49
CA GLU A 190 -8.45 11.83 -16.21
C GLU A 190 -9.64 12.14 -15.29
N ARG A 191 -10.14 11.14 -14.55
CA ARG A 191 -11.23 11.33 -13.59
C ARG A 191 -10.86 12.33 -12.50
N LYS A 192 -9.65 12.23 -11.96
CA LYS A 192 -9.14 13.14 -10.94
C LYS A 192 -9.03 14.57 -11.45
N LEU A 193 -8.53 14.74 -12.67
CA LEU A 193 -8.43 16.05 -13.30
C LEU A 193 -9.81 16.68 -13.51
N ASP A 194 -10.81 15.91 -13.92
CA ASP A 194 -12.19 16.36 -14.05
C ASP A 194 -12.80 16.78 -12.71
N LEU A 195 -12.53 16.04 -11.63
CA LEU A 195 -12.95 16.41 -10.29
C LEU A 195 -12.31 17.73 -9.83
N LEU A 196 -11.01 17.92 -10.10
CA LEU A 196 -10.32 19.17 -9.78
C LEU A 196 -10.90 20.35 -10.56
N ARG A 197 -11.27 20.16 -11.82
CA ARG A 197 -11.95 21.19 -12.63
C ARG A 197 -13.31 21.56 -12.05
N ARG A 198 -14.15 20.57 -11.70
CA ARG A 198 -15.51 20.79 -11.19
C ARG A 198 -15.53 21.36 -9.78
N GLN A 199 -14.70 20.84 -8.87
CA GLN A 199 -14.78 21.19 -7.44
C GLN A 199 -13.93 22.40 -7.08
N PHE A 200 -12.80 22.62 -7.76
CA PHE A 200 -11.84 23.67 -7.40
C PHE A 200 -11.66 24.71 -8.50
N GLY A 201 -12.47 24.65 -9.57
CA GLY A 201 -12.39 25.63 -10.67
C GLY A 201 -11.04 25.60 -11.39
N PHE A 202 -10.36 24.46 -11.42
CA PHE A 202 -9.09 24.33 -12.09
C PHE A 202 -9.26 24.58 -13.60
N THR A 203 -8.66 25.67 -14.11
CA THR A 203 -8.69 26.08 -15.53
C THR A 203 -7.42 25.74 -16.30
N GLY A 204 -6.37 25.27 -15.60
CA GLY A 204 -5.11 24.91 -16.22
C GLY A 204 -5.24 23.75 -17.20
N GLN A 205 -4.37 23.74 -18.22
CA GLN A 205 -4.33 22.68 -19.21
C GLN A 205 -3.16 21.72 -18.94
N LEU A 206 -3.48 20.47 -18.67
CA LEU A 206 -2.52 19.37 -18.72
C LEU A 206 -2.74 18.61 -20.02
N ARG A 207 -1.71 18.55 -20.86
CA ARG A 207 -1.75 17.80 -22.12
C ARG A 207 -1.82 16.30 -21.84
N ARG A 208 -2.44 15.54 -22.74
CA ARG A 208 -2.54 14.08 -22.65
C ARG A 208 -1.18 13.40 -22.47
N GLU A 209 -0.16 13.88 -23.17
CA GLU A 209 1.22 13.40 -23.08
C GLU A 209 1.79 13.44 -21.65
N VAL A 210 1.42 14.46 -20.87
CA VAL A 210 1.83 14.60 -19.47
C VAL A 210 1.08 13.57 -18.58
N LEU A 211 -0.20 13.33 -18.85
CA LEU A 211 -0.95 12.28 -18.13
C LEU A 211 -0.41 10.88 -18.46
N GLU A 212 -0.06 10.62 -19.70
CA GLU A 212 0.57 9.36 -20.13
C GLU A 212 1.93 9.19 -19.48
N PHE A 213 2.75 10.23 -19.43
CA PHE A 213 4.01 10.23 -18.70
C PHE A 213 3.82 9.88 -17.20
N LEU A 214 2.82 10.46 -16.54
CA LEU A 214 2.50 10.12 -15.16
C LEU A 214 2.09 8.65 -15.03
N ALA A 215 1.20 8.17 -15.90
CA ALA A 215 0.72 6.80 -15.89
C ALA A 215 1.85 5.77 -16.12
N ASP A 216 2.86 6.11 -16.93
CA ASP A 216 4.01 5.25 -17.21
C ASP A 216 5.04 5.26 -16.08
N ARG A 217 5.15 6.37 -15.36
CA ARG A 217 6.20 6.57 -14.35
C ARG A 217 5.81 6.18 -12.93
N PHE A 218 4.53 6.37 -12.57
CA PHE A 218 4.00 6.07 -11.24
C PHE A 218 3.16 4.78 -11.29
N THR A 219 3.83 3.65 -11.16
CA THR A 219 3.21 2.32 -11.30
C THR A 219 2.86 1.65 -9.97
N ASP A 220 3.49 2.08 -8.86
CA ASP A 220 3.49 1.35 -7.61
C ASP A 220 2.20 1.55 -6.80
N ASN A 221 1.65 2.75 -6.79
CA ASN A 221 0.39 3.03 -6.11
C ASN A 221 -0.31 4.29 -6.64
N VAL A 222 -1.64 4.32 -6.51
CA VAL A 222 -2.49 5.42 -6.98
C VAL A 222 -2.30 6.70 -6.15
N ARG A 223 -1.87 6.60 -4.87
CA ARG A 223 -1.64 7.80 -4.04
C ARG A 223 -0.46 8.62 -4.56
N GLU A 224 0.62 7.96 -4.97
CA GLU A 224 1.77 8.65 -5.58
C GLU A 224 1.41 9.26 -6.92
N LEU A 225 0.64 8.51 -7.73
CA LEU A 225 0.11 8.99 -9.00
C LEU A 225 -0.75 10.27 -8.81
N GLU A 226 -1.69 10.26 -7.84
CA GLU A 226 -2.49 11.43 -7.48
C GLU A 226 -1.64 12.58 -6.93
N GLY A 227 -0.64 12.28 -6.11
CA GLY A 227 0.30 13.27 -5.56
C GLY A 227 1.07 13.99 -6.65
N ALA A 228 1.58 13.24 -7.63
CA ALA A 228 2.26 13.78 -8.80
C ALA A 228 1.33 14.67 -9.64
N LEU A 229 0.09 14.22 -9.91
CA LEU A 229 -0.91 15.04 -10.61
C LEU A 229 -1.20 16.33 -9.86
N ASN A 230 -1.43 16.28 -8.55
CA ASN A 230 -1.73 17.47 -7.74
C ASN A 230 -0.57 18.49 -7.80
N THR A 231 0.68 18.03 -7.79
CA THR A 231 1.86 18.88 -7.92
C THR A 231 1.85 19.67 -9.26
N LEU A 232 1.53 18.98 -10.36
CA LEU A 232 1.43 19.60 -11.68
C LEU A 232 0.24 20.55 -11.81
N VAL A 233 -0.91 20.19 -11.20
CA VAL A 233 -2.12 21.03 -11.18
C VAL A 233 -1.87 22.34 -10.45
N VAL A 234 -1.25 22.32 -9.28
CA VAL A 234 -0.92 23.54 -8.52
C VAL A 234 0.00 24.43 -9.35
N ARG A 235 0.96 23.87 -10.06
CA ARG A 235 1.87 24.64 -10.91
C ARG A 235 1.19 25.24 -12.13
N SER A 236 0.34 24.48 -12.83
CA SER A 236 -0.37 24.98 -14.02
C SER A 236 -1.52 25.95 -13.69
N GLY A 237 -2.07 25.90 -12.47
CA GLY A 237 -3.12 26.82 -11.98
C GLY A 237 -2.64 28.24 -11.70
N SER A 238 -1.32 28.50 -11.68
CA SER A 238 -0.75 29.85 -11.45
C SER A 238 -0.70 30.73 -12.72
N GLY A 239 -1.51 30.46 -13.73
CA GLY A 239 -1.62 31.32 -14.93
C GLY A 239 -0.52 31.12 -15.97
N VAL A 240 0.28 30.10 -15.84
CA VAL A 240 1.36 29.74 -16.77
C VAL A 240 0.80 28.86 -17.88
N ALA A 241 1.45 28.90 -19.06
CA ALA A 241 1.17 28.02 -20.20
C ALA A 241 1.11 26.53 -19.78
N ALA A 242 0.48 25.68 -20.61
CA ALA A 242 0.38 24.25 -20.36
C ALA A 242 1.72 23.63 -19.97
N VAL A 243 1.74 22.84 -18.88
CA VAL A 243 2.96 22.16 -18.41
C VAL A 243 3.51 21.25 -19.51
N THR A 244 4.78 21.43 -19.85
CA THR A 244 5.49 20.55 -20.78
C THR A 244 6.01 19.29 -20.08
N ILE A 245 6.40 18.27 -20.86
CA ILE A 245 7.00 17.04 -20.31
C ILE A 245 8.29 17.35 -19.55
N ASP A 246 9.13 18.24 -20.06
CA ASP A 246 10.40 18.61 -19.43
C ASP A 246 10.17 19.31 -18.08
N GLU A 247 9.19 20.22 -18.02
CA GLU A 247 8.78 20.84 -16.75
C GLU A 247 8.20 19.82 -15.78
N ALA A 248 7.38 18.87 -16.26
CA ALA A 248 6.86 17.78 -15.44
C ALA A 248 7.99 16.93 -14.86
N HIS A 249 9.00 16.58 -15.65
CA HIS A 249 10.20 15.89 -15.18
C HIS A 249 10.94 16.66 -14.09
N GLN A 250 11.12 17.97 -14.26
CA GLN A 250 11.82 18.81 -13.28
C GLN A 250 11.03 18.91 -11.97
N LEU A 251 9.73 19.19 -12.05
CA LEU A 251 8.86 19.36 -10.89
C LEU A 251 8.70 18.06 -10.08
N LEU A 252 8.66 16.93 -10.76
CA LEU A 252 8.42 15.62 -10.14
C LEU A 252 9.72 14.92 -9.72
N ARG A 253 10.90 15.49 -9.92
CA ARG A 253 12.17 14.90 -9.44
C ARG A 253 12.13 14.42 -7.98
N PRO A 254 11.54 15.16 -7.01
CA PRO A 254 11.44 14.68 -5.63
C PRO A 254 10.57 13.43 -5.49
N HIS A 255 9.47 13.34 -6.25
CA HIS A 255 8.57 12.18 -6.27
C HIS A 255 9.21 10.99 -6.99
N LEU A 256 9.91 11.22 -8.09
CA LEU A 256 10.58 10.19 -8.87
C LEU A 256 11.74 9.54 -8.11
N ARG A 257 12.42 10.31 -7.25
CA ARG A 257 13.46 9.75 -6.35
C ARG A 257 12.92 8.90 -5.21
N GLY A 258 11.64 9.04 -4.86
CA GLY A 258 10.95 8.21 -3.86
C GLY A 258 10.48 6.86 -4.41
N GLY A 259 10.16 6.79 -5.70
CA GLY A 259 9.69 5.59 -6.40
C GLY A 259 10.79 4.69 -6.97
N GLU A 260 12.04 5.16 -7.04
CA GLU A 260 13.15 4.24 -7.22
C GLU A 260 13.22 3.35 -5.96
N LYS A 261 12.79 2.09 -6.10
CA LYS A 261 12.98 1.03 -5.10
C LYS A 261 14.40 1.20 -4.58
N ARG A 262 14.55 1.71 -3.35
CA ARG A 262 15.88 1.92 -2.78
C ARG A 262 16.52 0.54 -2.69
N ILE A 263 17.30 0.22 -3.71
CA ILE A 263 18.03 -1.03 -3.77
C ILE A 263 18.89 -1.08 -2.51
N THR A 264 18.58 -2.02 -1.63
CA THR A 264 19.32 -2.20 -0.38
C THR A 264 20.53 -3.10 -0.61
N VAL A 265 21.51 -3.03 0.28
CA VAL A 265 22.66 -3.94 0.23
C VAL A 265 22.21 -5.40 0.35
N ASP A 266 21.16 -5.65 1.12
CA ASP A 266 20.57 -6.99 1.28
C ASP A 266 19.93 -7.50 -0.02
N ASP A 267 19.21 -6.64 -0.77
CA ASP A 267 18.66 -7.00 -2.08
C ASP A 267 19.78 -7.36 -3.07
N ILE A 268 20.88 -6.60 -3.08
CA ILE A 268 22.04 -6.88 -3.94
C ILE A 268 22.68 -8.20 -3.57
N GLN A 269 22.87 -8.46 -2.27
CA GLN A 269 23.44 -9.72 -1.79
C GLN A 269 22.57 -10.91 -2.16
N LYS A 270 21.23 -10.82 -1.96
CA LYS A 270 20.26 -11.86 -2.34
C LYS A 270 20.27 -12.12 -3.85
N ALA A 271 20.14 -11.08 -4.66
CA ALA A 271 20.11 -11.20 -6.10
C ALA A 271 21.41 -11.79 -6.66
N THR A 272 22.56 -11.38 -6.12
CA THR A 272 23.87 -11.90 -6.53
C THR A 272 24.04 -13.37 -6.10
N ALA A 273 23.68 -13.71 -4.87
CA ALA A 273 23.75 -15.08 -4.36
C ALA A 273 22.87 -16.03 -5.19
N GLU A 274 21.64 -15.64 -5.48
CA GLU A 274 20.72 -16.40 -6.32
C GLU A 274 21.27 -16.61 -7.75
N TYR A 275 21.79 -15.55 -8.37
CA TYR A 275 22.34 -15.60 -9.72
C TYR A 275 23.53 -16.59 -9.83
N TYR A 276 24.45 -16.53 -8.86
CA TYR A 276 25.61 -17.43 -8.82
C TYR A 276 25.35 -18.75 -8.09
N ARG A 277 24.07 -19.05 -7.73
CA ARG A 277 23.65 -20.27 -7.01
C ARG A 277 24.41 -20.50 -5.71
N LEU A 278 24.61 -19.42 -4.94
CA LEU A 278 25.27 -19.41 -3.64
C LEU A 278 24.24 -19.10 -2.54
N LYS A 279 24.61 -19.37 -1.29
CA LYS A 279 23.87 -18.83 -0.14
C LYS A 279 24.34 -17.40 0.14
N GLN A 280 23.44 -16.53 0.57
CA GLN A 280 23.80 -15.15 0.95
C GLN A 280 24.91 -15.14 2.01
N SER A 281 24.90 -16.09 2.96
CA SER A 281 25.94 -16.28 3.98
C SER A 281 27.34 -16.55 3.39
N ASP A 282 27.43 -17.13 2.19
CA ASP A 282 28.73 -17.39 1.54
C ASP A 282 29.38 -16.08 1.06
N LEU A 283 28.58 -15.11 0.64
CA LEU A 283 29.09 -13.76 0.28
C LEU A 283 29.66 -13.03 1.50
N LEU A 284 29.12 -13.30 2.69
CA LEU A 284 29.53 -12.66 3.95
C LEU A 284 30.68 -13.42 4.63
N SER A 285 30.92 -14.69 4.27
CA SER A 285 31.91 -15.56 4.90
C SER A 285 33.34 -15.06 4.69
N GLU A 286 34.27 -15.46 5.58
CA GLU A 286 35.69 -15.16 5.46
C GLU A 286 36.41 -15.99 4.37
N ARG A 287 35.74 -17.01 3.81
CA ARG A 287 36.31 -17.91 2.80
C ARG A 287 36.79 -17.14 1.57
N ARG A 288 38.01 -17.47 1.09
CA ARG A 288 38.69 -16.80 -0.05
C ARG A 288 38.78 -17.67 -1.31
N THR A 289 37.91 -18.66 -1.45
CA THR A 289 37.90 -19.50 -2.66
C THR A 289 37.53 -18.67 -3.90
N ARG A 290 38.10 -19.01 -5.05
CA ARG A 290 37.87 -18.32 -6.32
C ARG A 290 36.38 -18.29 -6.68
N ALA A 291 35.64 -19.36 -6.35
CA ALA A 291 34.18 -19.48 -6.57
C ALA A 291 33.37 -18.46 -5.78
N LEU A 292 33.84 -17.98 -4.64
CA LEU A 292 33.17 -16.99 -3.80
C LEU A 292 33.72 -15.57 -3.98
N ALA A 293 35.01 -15.48 -4.37
CA ALA A 293 35.67 -14.17 -4.48
C ALA A 293 35.08 -13.31 -5.57
N ARG A 294 34.83 -13.86 -6.77
CA ARG A 294 34.28 -13.13 -7.92
C ARG A 294 32.82 -12.64 -7.70
N PRO A 295 31.88 -13.52 -7.28
CA PRO A 295 30.53 -13.08 -6.92
C PRO A 295 30.50 -12.00 -5.84
N ARG A 296 31.34 -12.13 -4.81
CA ARG A 296 31.45 -11.14 -3.73
C ARG A 296 31.96 -9.79 -4.25
N GLN A 297 32.99 -9.79 -5.11
CA GLN A 297 33.51 -8.57 -5.74
C GLN A 297 32.44 -7.91 -6.61
N ALA A 298 31.69 -8.69 -7.39
CA ALA A 298 30.55 -8.20 -8.17
C ALA A 298 29.48 -7.57 -7.29
N ALA A 299 29.09 -8.21 -6.18
CA ALA A 299 28.13 -7.67 -5.22
C ALA A 299 28.61 -6.36 -4.56
N MET A 300 29.89 -6.26 -4.19
CA MET A 300 30.48 -5.04 -3.64
C MET A 300 30.48 -3.90 -4.68
N TRP A 301 30.83 -4.20 -5.93
CA TRP A 301 30.79 -3.26 -7.02
C TRP A 301 29.34 -2.77 -7.29
N LEU A 302 28.37 -3.68 -7.42
CA LEU A 302 26.95 -3.34 -7.56
C LEU A 302 26.46 -2.48 -6.40
N THR A 303 26.87 -2.78 -5.18
CA THR A 303 26.53 -1.97 -3.99
C THR A 303 27.06 -0.56 -4.11
N LYS A 304 28.28 -0.38 -4.60
CA LYS A 304 28.88 0.95 -4.82
C LYS A 304 28.19 1.72 -5.94
N GLN A 305 27.74 1.04 -7.01
CA GLN A 305 27.05 1.65 -8.14
C GLN A 305 25.58 2.00 -7.85
N LEU A 306 24.87 1.16 -7.06
CA LEU A 306 23.42 1.26 -6.87
C LEU A 306 23.02 1.90 -5.53
N THR A 307 23.99 2.19 -4.65
CA THR A 307 23.70 2.79 -3.34
C THR A 307 24.65 3.95 -3.03
N THR A 308 24.23 4.82 -2.13
CA THR A 308 25.05 5.95 -1.64
C THR A 308 25.99 5.57 -0.49
N ARG A 309 26.18 4.25 -0.24
CA ARG A 309 26.98 3.76 0.90
C ARG A 309 28.47 4.05 0.73
N SER A 310 29.14 4.42 1.83
CA SER A 310 30.57 4.58 1.85
C SER A 310 31.30 3.22 1.80
N LEU A 311 32.55 3.20 1.33
CA LEU A 311 33.33 1.96 1.29
C LEU A 311 33.46 1.28 2.65
N PRO A 312 33.68 1.98 3.79
CA PRO A 312 33.65 1.36 5.11
C PRO A 312 32.30 0.74 5.47
N ASP A 313 31.17 1.37 5.10
CA ASP A 313 29.84 0.82 5.36
C ASP A 313 29.56 -0.44 4.52
N ILE A 314 29.98 -0.44 3.26
CA ILE A 314 29.94 -1.63 2.41
C ILE A 314 30.77 -2.77 3.05
N GLY A 315 32.00 -2.50 3.46
CA GLY A 315 32.87 -3.50 4.09
C GLY A 315 32.23 -4.15 5.32
N ARG A 316 31.64 -3.36 6.21
CA ARG A 316 30.91 -3.85 7.39
C ARG A 316 29.79 -4.83 7.01
N ARG A 317 29.02 -4.50 5.97
CA ARG A 317 27.88 -5.30 5.50
C ARG A 317 28.30 -6.56 4.71
N PHE A 318 29.53 -6.66 4.28
CA PHE A 318 30.10 -7.85 3.62
C PHE A 318 31.03 -8.67 4.53
N GLY A 319 30.64 -8.84 5.79
CA GLY A 319 31.36 -9.66 6.77
C GLY A 319 32.50 -8.93 7.48
N GLY A 320 32.35 -7.62 7.75
CA GLY A 320 33.33 -6.83 8.50
C GLY A 320 34.64 -6.54 7.76
N ARG A 321 34.60 -6.47 6.43
CA ARG A 321 35.81 -6.27 5.59
C ARG A 321 36.25 -4.80 5.62
N ASP A 322 37.56 -4.62 5.54
CA ASP A 322 38.15 -3.30 5.46
C ASP A 322 37.76 -2.57 4.16
N HIS A 323 37.72 -1.25 4.22
CA HIS A 323 37.40 -0.40 3.07
C HIS A 323 38.38 -0.57 1.90
N THR A 324 39.63 -0.89 2.16
CA THR A 324 40.65 -1.19 1.13
C THR A 324 40.30 -2.44 0.34
N THR A 325 39.73 -3.47 1.01
CA THR A 325 39.23 -4.69 0.36
C THR A 325 38.08 -4.36 -0.60
N VAL A 326 37.17 -3.50 -0.18
CA VAL A 326 36.04 -3.07 -1.03
C VAL A 326 36.55 -2.24 -2.22
N LEU A 327 37.47 -1.31 -1.98
CA LEU A 327 38.08 -0.49 -3.04
C LEU A 327 38.77 -1.36 -4.09
N HIS A 328 39.57 -2.35 -3.63
CA HIS A 328 40.22 -3.30 -4.52
C HIS A 328 39.20 -4.14 -5.31
N ALA A 329 38.10 -4.59 -4.67
CA ALA A 329 37.05 -5.33 -5.33
C ALA A 329 36.38 -4.52 -6.44
N VAL A 330 36.05 -3.25 -6.16
CA VAL A 330 35.45 -2.33 -7.13
C VAL A 330 36.36 -2.11 -8.33
N ARG A 331 37.62 -1.74 -8.10
CA ARG A 331 38.62 -1.53 -9.17
C ARG A 331 38.80 -2.81 -10.01
N ARG A 332 38.89 -3.95 -9.35
CA ARG A 332 39.12 -5.22 -10.03
C ARG A 332 37.96 -5.61 -10.96
N ILE A 333 36.73 -5.34 -10.58
CA ILE A 333 35.55 -5.56 -11.44
C ILE A 333 35.55 -4.58 -12.62
N GLU A 334 35.92 -3.32 -12.41
CA GLU A 334 36.02 -2.32 -13.48
C GLU A 334 37.08 -2.70 -14.53
N GLU A 335 38.24 -3.17 -14.09
CA GLU A 335 39.28 -3.67 -14.99
C GLU A 335 38.84 -4.91 -15.79
N LEU A 336 38.22 -5.87 -15.09
CA LEU A 336 37.82 -7.13 -15.71
C LEU A 336 36.63 -6.94 -16.69
N ARG A 337 35.77 -5.95 -16.43
CA ARG A 337 34.59 -5.69 -17.27
C ARG A 337 34.98 -5.37 -18.73
N SER A 338 36.11 -4.75 -18.98
CA SER A 338 36.57 -4.43 -20.33
C SER A 338 37.17 -5.63 -21.08
N GLY A 339 37.58 -6.68 -20.37
CA GLY A 339 38.26 -7.85 -20.96
C GLY A 339 37.53 -9.18 -20.82
N ASP A 340 36.41 -9.25 -20.02
CA ASP A 340 35.67 -10.49 -19.76
C ASP A 340 34.20 -10.30 -20.14
N PRO A 341 33.81 -10.74 -21.36
CA PRO A 341 32.42 -10.59 -21.85
C PRO A 341 31.39 -11.27 -20.95
N GLN A 342 31.73 -12.42 -20.36
CA GLN A 342 30.82 -13.14 -19.47
C GLN A 342 30.53 -12.35 -18.20
N LEU A 343 31.54 -11.76 -17.58
CA LEU A 343 31.37 -10.91 -16.41
C LEU A 343 30.54 -9.68 -16.75
N SER A 344 30.75 -9.07 -17.90
CA SER A 344 29.94 -7.93 -18.35
C SER A 344 28.46 -8.29 -18.49
N GLN A 345 28.17 -9.44 -19.09
CA GLN A 345 26.81 -9.94 -19.24
C GLN A 345 26.18 -10.26 -17.86
N ASP A 346 26.90 -10.92 -16.96
CA ASP A 346 26.46 -11.22 -15.60
C ASP A 346 26.05 -9.93 -14.86
N LEU A 347 26.89 -8.90 -14.93
CA LEU A 347 26.62 -7.60 -14.29
C LEU A 347 25.41 -6.90 -14.91
N GLU A 348 25.21 -6.95 -16.22
CA GLU A 348 24.05 -6.37 -16.88
C GLU A 348 22.74 -7.07 -16.48
N ILE A 349 22.74 -8.40 -16.41
CA ILE A 349 21.58 -9.18 -15.93
C ILE A 349 21.25 -8.81 -14.49
N LEU A 350 22.25 -8.74 -13.61
CA LEU A 350 22.07 -8.34 -12.21
C LEU A 350 21.56 -6.89 -12.09
N LEU A 351 22.09 -5.96 -12.89
CA LEU A 351 21.63 -4.58 -12.91
C LEU A 351 20.16 -4.48 -13.35
N ARG A 352 19.75 -5.21 -14.40
CA ARG A 352 18.34 -5.28 -14.85
C ARG A 352 17.46 -5.86 -13.76
N LYS A 353 17.84 -6.99 -13.16
CA LYS A 353 17.09 -7.65 -12.09
C LYS A 353 16.90 -6.76 -10.85
N LEU A 354 17.87 -5.92 -10.53
CA LEU A 354 17.83 -5.04 -9.35
C LEU A 354 17.07 -3.73 -9.61
N ARG A 355 17.01 -3.28 -10.86
CA ARG A 355 16.31 -2.03 -11.23
C ARG A 355 14.82 -2.25 -11.57
N GLY A 356 14.39 -3.49 -11.81
CA GLY A 356 13.04 -3.88 -12.19
C GLY A 356 12.91 -4.04 -13.68
#